data_445c0a90cd0b76e333e11520e5e1517a
#
_entry.id   445c0a90cd0b76e333e11520e5e1517a
#
_cell.length_a   1.000
_cell.length_b   1.000
_cell.length_c   1.000
_cell.angle_alpha   90.00
_cell.angle_beta   90.00
_cell.angle_gamma   90.00
#
_symmetry.space_group_name_H-M   'P 1'
#
loop_
_entity.id
_entity.type
_entity.pdbx_description
1 polymer ?
#
loop_
_entity_poly.entity_id
_entity_poly.type
_entity_poly.pdbx_seq_one_letter_code
_entity_poly.pdbx_strand_id
1 'polypeptide(L)'
;MEAVHPTSLPAEDIDAILCKLEQLFDTKNALEFTVEAGRPDSITEEKLKVLASHGISRISINPQTMNQKTLDLIGRRHTVENVKEKFHIARELGFDNINMDLIMGLPGEDLDDVKHTLEEIEALKPDSLTVHSLAIKRAARLNMFKEEYADLKINNTPEMIALSEACARRMGMEPYYLYRQKNMAGNFENVGYSLPGKACIYNILIMEEMQTIAACGAGTTTKVVFPSENRRERCENVKEVEQYISRIDEMIGRKEKIIH
;
A
#
# COMPACT_ATOMS: atom_id res chain seq x y z
N MET A 1 0.39 -13.61 9.33
CA MET A 1 0.03 -13.82 7.92
C MET A 1 0.57 -12.62 7.17
N GLU A 2 1.59 -12.79 6.38
CA GLU A 2 2.10 -11.71 5.51
C GLU A 2 1.02 -11.38 4.48
N ALA A 3 0.80 -10.09 4.25
CA ALA A 3 -0.09 -9.67 3.17
C ALA A 3 0.53 -10.13 1.84
N VAL A 4 -0.25 -10.87 1.05
CA VAL A 4 0.18 -11.29 -0.27
C VAL A 4 -0.02 -10.10 -1.20
N HIS A 5 1.09 -9.60 -1.76
CA HIS A 5 1.04 -8.54 -2.77
C HIS A 5 0.79 -9.15 -4.15
N PRO A 6 0.12 -8.45 -5.08
CA PRO A 6 -0.11 -8.95 -6.44
C PRO A 6 1.16 -9.45 -7.13
N THR A 7 2.28 -8.77 -6.93
CA THR A 7 3.58 -9.16 -7.51
C THR A 7 4.24 -10.39 -6.86
N SER A 8 3.61 -11.01 -5.86
CA SER A 8 4.02 -12.33 -5.38
C SER A 8 3.64 -13.46 -6.36
N LEU A 9 2.68 -13.19 -7.24
CA LEU A 9 2.28 -14.11 -8.30
C LEU A 9 3.31 -14.10 -9.45
N PRO A 10 3.41 -15.19 -10.22
CA PRO A 10 4.10 -15.20 -11.52
C PRO A 10 3.53 -14.18 -12.50
N ALA A 11 4.32 -13.75 -13.46
CA ALA A 11 3.89 -12.75 -14.45
C ALA A 11 2.70 -13.21 -15.28
N GLU A 12 2.68 -14.49 -15.66
CA GLU A 12 1.59 -15.13 -16.41
C GLU A 12 0.27 -15.15 -15.64
N ASP A 13 0.30 -15.32 -14.31
CA ASP A 13 -0.91 -15.28 -13.48
C ASP A 13 -1.44 -13.85 -13.35
N ILE A 14 -0.54 -12.86 -13.23
CA ILE A 14 -0.91 -11.44 -13.23
C ILE A 14 -1.57 -11.08 -14.56
N ASP A 15 -0.98 -11.48 -15.68
CA ASP A 15 -1.51 -11.26 -17.02
C ASP A 15 -2.91 -11.88 -17.18
N ALA A 16 -3.07 -13.14 -16.76
CA ALA A 16 -4.36 -13.83 -16.82
C ALA A 16 -5.46 -13.12 -15.99
N ILE A 17 -5.12 -12.63 -14.81
CA ILE A 17 -6.05 -11.86 -13.97
C ILE A 17 -6.43 -10.54 -14.65
N LEU A 18 -5.46 -9.80 -15.19
CA LEU A 18 -5.69 -8.52 -15.84
C LEU A 18 -6.49 -8.69 -17.13
N CYS A 19 -6.17 -9.68 -17.98
CA CYS A 19 -6.97 -10.06 -19.13
C CYS A 19 -8.43 -10.36 -18.75
N LYS A 20 -8.64 -11.06 -17.62
CA LYS A 20 -10.00 -11.37 -17.15
C LYS A 20 -10.74 -10.11 -16.68
N LEU A 21 -10.06 -9.18 -16.02
CA LEU A 21 -10.64 -7.90 -15.62
C LEU A 21 -11.05 -7.07 -16.84
N GLU A 22 -10.21 -6.99 -17.88
CA GLU A 22 -10.51 -6.29 -19.14
C GLU A 22 -11.69 -6.87 -19.91
N GLN A 23 -11.89 -8.20 -19.81
CA GLN A 23 -13.07 -8.86 -20.40
C GLN A 23 -14.37 -8.54 -19.68
N LEU A 24 -14.32 -8.28 -18.38
CA LEU A 24 -15.49 -8.11 -17.54
C LEU A 24 -15.84 -6.63 -17.27
N PHE A 25 -14.85 -5.75 -17.33
CA PHE A 25 -14.99 -4.35 -16.96
C PHE A 25 -14.37 -3.45 -18.03
N ASP A 26 -14.87 -2.24 -18.13
CA ASP A 26 -14.30 -1.19 -19.00
C ASP A 26 -13.09 -0.55 -18.30
N THR A 27 -12.00 -1.29 -18.22
CA THR A 27 -10.77 -0.84 -17.55
C THR A 27 -10.12 0.35 -18.24
N LYS A 28 -10.35 0.54 -19.54
CA LYS A 28 -9.80 1.64 -20.34
C LYS A 28 -10.35 3.02 -19.97
N ASN A 29 -11.61 3.03 -19.48
CA ASN A 29 -12.28 4.25 -19.01
C ASN A 29 -12.28 4.35 -17.48
N ALA A 30 -11.58 3.47 -16.78
CA ALA A 30 -11.41 3.57 -15.34
C ALA A 30 -10.63 4.86 -14.99
N LEU A 31 -11.13 5.62 -14.00
CA LEU A 31 -10.44 6.82 -13.50
C LEU A 31 -9.07 6.49 -12.88
N GLU A 32 -8.95 5.29 -12.32
CA GLU A 32 -7.73 4.77 -11.74
C GLU A 32 -7.71 3.25 -11.89
N PHE A 33 -6.57 2.73 -12.35
CA PHE A 33 -6.28 1.31 -12.38
C PHE A 33 -4.94 1.08 -11.70
N THR A 34 -5.01 0.74 -10.41
CA THR A 34 -3.85 0.67 -9.51
C THR A 34 -3.48 -0.76 -9.18
N VAL A 35 -2.18 -1.03 -9.17
CA VAL A 35 -1.61 -2.26 -8.61
C VAL A 35 -0.69 -1.92 -7.44
N GLU A 36 -1.05 -2.40 -6.25
CA GLU A 36 -0.17 -2.36 -5.09
C GLU A 36 0.94 -3.41 -5.26
N ALA A 37 1.99 -3.06 -6.01
CA ALA A 37 3.12 -3.95 -6.24
C ALA A 37 3.91 -4.21 -4.96
N GLY A 38 3.95 -3.20 -4.09
CA GLY A 38 4.31 -3.30 -2.68
C GLY A 38 5.79 -3.61 -2.44
N ARG A 39 6.15 -4.87 -2.29
CA ARG A 39 7.51 -5.28 -1.87
C ARG A 39 8.49 -5.30 -3.04
N PRO A 40 9.60 -4.54 -2.99
CA PRO A 40 10.61 -4.50 -4.05
C PRO A 40 11.20 -5.88 -4.44
N ASP A 41 11.33 -6.80 -3.46
CA ASP A 41 11.84 -8.16 -3.69
C ASP A 41 10.90 -9.05 -4.53
N SER A 42 9.63 -8.71 -4.64
CA SER A 42 8.66 -9.43 -5.47
C SER A 42 8.45 -8.81 -6.85
N ILE A 43 8.96 -7.60 -7.08
CA ILE A 43 8.84 -6.86 -8.34
C ILE A 43 9.95 -7.31 -9.29
N THR A 44 9.57 -7.74 -10.49
CA THR A 44 10.50 -8.02 -11.60
C THR A 44 10.19 -7.15 -12.80
N GLU A 45 11.18 -6.95 -13.67
CA GLU A 45 10.98 -6.19 -14.92
C GLU A 45 9.88 -6.82 -15.78
N GLU A 46 9.82 -8.15 -15.84
CA GLU A 46 8.79 -8.89 -16.57
C GLU A 46 7.38 -8.56 -16.04
N LYS A 47 7.19 -8.58 -14.72
CA LYS A 47 5.90 -8.22 -14.09
C LYS A 47 5.54 -6.76 -14.37
N LEU A 48 6.51 -5.85 -14.29
CA LEU A 48 6.26 -4.44 -14.63
C LEU A 48 5.87 -4.27 -16.10
N LYS A 49 6.47 -5.02 -17.03
CA LYS A 49 6.07 -5.03 -18.45
C LYS A 49 4.63 -5.51 -18.63
N VAL A 50 4.23 -6.57 -17.93
CA VAL A 50 2.84 -7.03 -17.93
C VAL A 50 1.91 -5.94 -17.42
N LEU A 51 2.20 -5.32 -16.27
CA LEU A 51 1.37 -4.24 -15.74
C LEU A 51 1.25 -3.06 -16.72
N ALA A 52 2.36 -2.66 -17.35
CA ALA A 52 2.37 -1.58 -18.34
C ALA A 52 1.54 -1.92 -19.58
N SER A 53 1.60 -3.17 -20.08
CA SER A 53 0.84 -3.61 -21.24
C SER A 53 -0.68 -3.60 -21.04
N HIS A 54 -1.14 -3.73 -19.79
CA HIS A 54 -2.56 -3.63 -19.39
C HIS A 54 -2.99 -2.20 -18.99
N GLY A 55 -2.17 -1.19 -19.22
CA GLY A 55 -2.53 0.20 -18.94
C GLY A 55 -2.71 0.51 -17.45
N ILE A 56 -2.01 -0.21 -16.57
CA ILE A 56 -1.99 0.13 -15.14
C ILE A 56 -1.50 1.57 -14.98
N SER A 57 -2.35 2.42 -14.43
CA SER A 57 -2.10 3.87 -14.33
C SER A 57 -1.31 4.27 -13.08
N ARG A 58 -1.28 3.41 -12.06
CA ARG A 58 -0.59 3.67 -10.80
C ARG A 58 -0.05 2.37 -10.20
N ILE A 59 1.16 2.45 -9.66
CA ILE A 59 1.77 1.35 -8.89
C ILE A 59 2.31 1.86 -7.56
N SER A 60 2.54 0.95 -6.62
CA SER A 60 3.31 1.23 -5.40
C SER A 60 4.62 0.46 -5.37
N ILE A 61 5.69 1.11 -4.89
CA ILE A 61 6.98 0.49 -4.58
C ILE A 61 7.34 0.91 -3.16
N ASN A 62 7.22 0.01 -2.19
CA ASN A 62 7.15 0.39 -0.77
C ASN A 62 8.46 0.05 -0.03
N PRO A 63 9.39 1.01 0.12
CA PRO A 63 10.66 0.79 0.80
C PRO A 63 10.48 0.58 2.31
N GLN A 64 9.53 1.25 2.93
CA GLN A 64 9.32 1.43 4.37
C GLN A 64 10.38 2.33 5.01
N THR A 65 11.64 2.18 4.69
CA THR A 65 12.81 2.99 5.06
C THR A 65 13.90 2.81 4.00
N MET A 66 14.84 3.71 3.93
CA MET A 66 16.05 3.60 3.10
C MET A 66 17.30 3.31 3.95
N ASN A 67 17.13 2.74 5.14
CA ASN A 67 18.20 2.29 6.01
C ASN A 67 18.31 0.77 5.97
N GLN A 68 19.36 0.24 5.37
CA GLN A 68 19.54 -1.22 5.23
C GLN A 68 19.52 -1.96 6.57
N LYS A 69 20.19 -1.43 7.59
CA LYS A 69 20.19 -2.01 8.94
C LYS A 69 18.79 -2.21 9.51
N THR A 70 17.88 -1.25 9.24
CA THR A 70 16.50 -1.30 9.70
C THR A 70 15.68 -2.29 8.88
N LEU A 71 15.88 -2.34 7.55
CA LEU A 71 15.25 -3.35 6.69
C LEU A 71 15.56 -4.77 7.16
N ASP A 72 16.83 -5.04 7.46
CA ASP A 72 17.29 -6.34 7.96
C ASP A 72 16.65 -6.65 9.31
N LEU A 73 16.62 -5.67 10.23
CA LEU A 73 16.04 -5.80 11.56
C LEU A 73 14.55 -6.14 11.52
N ILE A 74 13.78 -5.48 10.65
CA ILE A 74 12.32 -5.74 10.51
C ILE A 74 12.01 -6.92 9.59
N GLY A 75 13.02 -7.66 9.14
CA GLY A 75 12.89 -8.87 8.34
C GLY A 75 12.43 -8.62 6.91
N ARG A 76 12.78 -7.47 6.34
CA ARG A 76 12.59 -7.21 4.92
C ARG A 76 13.70 -7.90 4.12
N ARG A 77 13.35 -8.49 2.98
CA ARG A 77 14.30 -9.25 2.14
C ARG A 77 14.91 -8.40 1.03
N HIS A 78 14.33 -7.24 0.74
CA HIS A 78 14.86 -6.33 -0.26
C HIS A 78 15.96 -5.44 0.33
N THR A 79 16.83 -4.96 -0.53
CA THR A 79 17.84 -3.96 -0.21
C THR A 79 17.41 -2.57 -0.66
N VAL A 80 18.10 -1.54 -0.17
CA VAL A 80 17.92 -0.15 -0.64
C VAL A 80 18.18 -0.05 -2.15
N GLU A 81 19.20 -0.75 -2.64
CA GLU A 81 19.53 -0.81 -4.06
C GLU A 81 18.42 -1.44 -4.88
N ASN A 82 17.76 -2.49 -4.37
CA ASN A 82 16.58 -3.08 -5.04
C ASN A 82 15.45 -2.07 -5.18
N VAL A 83 15.20 -1.25 -4.15
CA VAL A 83 14.17 -0.18 -4.24
C VAL A 83 14.50 0.77 -5.39
N LYS A 84 15.73 1.29 -5.44
CA LYS A 84 16.20 2.22 -6.48
C LYS A 84 16.11 1.59 -7.87
N GLU A 85 16.62 0.38 -8.02
CA GLU A 85 16.57 -0.38 -9.27
C GLU A 85 15.14 -0.54 -9.77
N LYS A 86 14.22 -1.04 -8.94
CA LYS A 86 12.83 -1.28 -9.35
C LYS A 86 12.08 0.02 -9.66
N PHE A 87 12.40 1.09 -8.95
CA PHE A 87 11.86 2.42 -9.24
C PHE A 87 12.31 2.93 -10.62
N HIS A 88 13.60 2.83 -10.94
CA HIS A 88 14.11 3.25 -12.25
C HIS A 88 13.56 2.40 -13.40
N ILE A 89 13.52 1.07 -13.25
CA ILE A 89 12.90 0.19 -14.25
C ILE A 89 11.42 0.58 -14.49
N ALA A 90 10.67 0.85 -13.43
CA ALA A 90 9.28 1.28 -13.57
C ALA A 90 9.17 2.61 -14.34
N ARG A 91 10.04 3.59 -14.06
CA ARG A 91 10.09 4.86 -14.80
C ARG A 91 10.46 4.64 -16.28
N GLU A 92 11.42 3.81 -16.59
CA GLU A 92 11.82 3.46 -17.97
C GLU A 92 10.68 2.78 -18.74
N LEU A 93 9.84 2.01 -18.08
CA LEU A 93 8.64 1.39 -18.63
C LEU A 93 7.44 2.35 -18.76
N GLY A 94 7.60 3.61 -18.36
CA GLY A 94 6.60 4.67 -18.56
C GLY A 94 5.62 4.86 -17.40
N PHE A 95 5.82 4.21 -16.24
CA PHE A 95 4.99 4.51 -15.07
C PHE A 95 5.25 5.93 -14.57
N ASP A 96 4.24 6.77 -14.63
CA ASP A 96 4.26 8.19 -14.25
C ASP A 96 3.42 8.50 -13.00
N ASN A 97 2.95 7.45 -12.31
CA ASN A 97 2.29 7.55 -11.01
C ASN A 97 2.76 6.42 -10.09
N ILE A 98 3.89 6.66 -9.41
CA ILE A 98 4.52 5.71 -8.49
C ILE A 98 4.40 6.24 -7.06
N ASN A 99 3.74 5.46 -6.20
CA ASN A 99 3.68 5.72 -4.77
C ASN A 99 4.79 5.00 -4.02
N MET A 100 5.31 5.63 -2.97
CA MET A 100 6.23 5.00 -2.03
C MET A 100 5.70 5.13 -0.61
N ASP A 101 5.70 4.02 0.15
CA ASP A 101 5.29 4.01 1.55
C ASP A 101 6.51 4.06 2.47
N LEU A 102 6.46 4.94 3.46
CA LEU A 102 7.41 5.03 4.55
C LEU A 102 6.75 4.74 5.89
N ILE A 103 7.52 4.24 6.85
CA ILE A 103 7.04 4.02 8.22
C ILE A 103 7.93 4.81 9.18
N MET A 104 7.31 5.74 9.90
CA MET A 104 7.96 6.48 10.99
C MET A 104 7.84 5.71 12.30
N GLY A 105 8.89 5.75 13.10
CA GLY A 105 8.97 5.06 14.38
C GLY A 105 9.39 3.59 14.25
N LEU A 106 10.12 3.22 13.21
CA LEU A 106 10.72 1.90 13.10
C LEU A 106 11.74 1.67 14.24
N PRO A 107 11.88 0.39 14.71
CA PRO A 107 12.79 0.10 15.81
C PRO A 107 14.22 0.49 15.50
N GLY A 108 14.84 1.23 16.43
CA GLY A 108 16.23 1.64 16.32
C GLY A 108 16.51 2.81 15.38
N GLU A 109 15.48 3.37 14.73
CA GLU A 109 15.64 4.60 13.95
C GLU A 109 15.52 5.85 14.80
N ASP A 110 16.35 6.81 14.49
CA ASP A 110 16.32 8.16 15.05
C ASP A 110 16.02 9.21 13.97
N LEU A 111 16.15 10.49 14.35
CA LEU A 111 15.86 11.60 13.44
C LEU A 111 16.80 11.64 12.22
N ASP A 112 18.05 11.23 12.38
CA ASP A 112 19.03 11.25 11.29
C ASP A 112 18.80 10.09 10.31
N ASP A 113 18.37 8.93 10.79
CA ASP A 113 17.90 7.83 9.95
C ASP A 113 16.68 8.22 9.10
N VAL A 114 15.74 8.98 9.69
CA VAL A 114 14.57 9.52 8.97
C VAL A 114 15.00 10.55 7.93
N LYS A 115 15.92 11.47 8.26
CA LYS A 115 16.47 12.44 7.30
C LYS A 115 17.10 11.74 6.11
N HIS A 116 17.97 10.76 6.38
CA HIS A 116 18.60 9.97 5.31
C HIS A 116 17.56 9.31 4.39
N THR A 117 16.54 8.66 4.98
CA THR A 117 15.44 8.06 4.20
C THR A 117 14.75 9.10 3.32
N LEU A 118 14.43 10.27 3.87
CA LEU A 118 13.72 11.32 3.12
C LEU A 118 14.59 11.92 1.99
N GLU A 119 15.90 12.09 2.19
CA GLU A 119 16.85 12.53 1.17
C GLU A 119 16.89 11.54 -0.01
N GLU A 120 16.96 10.24 0.27
CA GLU A 120 16.94 9.20 -0.75
C GLU A 120 15.60 9.18 -1.53
N ILE A 121 14.47 9.36 -0.86
CA ILE A 121 13.16 9.46 -1.50
C ILE A 121 13.05 10.72 -2.36
N GLU A 122 13.52 11.87 -1.85
CA GLU A 122 13.52 13.13 -2.59
C GLU A 122 14.37 13.03 -3.87
N ALA A 123 15.48 12.28 -3.84
CA ALA A 123 16.31 12.01 -5.01
C ALA A 123 15.60 11.14 -6.07
N LEU A 124 14.79 10.16 -5.66
CA LEU A 124 14.00 9.31 -6.56
C LEU A 124 12.83 10.05 -7.20
N LYS A 125 12.26 11.05 -6.53
CA LYS A 125 11.11 11.84 -7.00
C LYS A 125 9.89 10.98 -7.34
N PRO A 126 9.30 10.28 -6.38
CA PRO A 126 8.03 9.60 -6.59
C PRO A 126 6.89 10.61 -6.86
N ASP A 127 5.76 10.14 -7.36
CA ASP A 127 4.59 10.98 -7.64
C ASP A 127 3.67 11.11 -6.42
N SER A 128 3.75 10.15 -5.52
CA SER A 128 3.05 10.17 -4.23
C SER A 128 3.86 9.48 -3.14
N LEU A 129 3.60 9.87 -1.91
CA LEU A 129 4.27 9.38 -0.71
C LEU A 129 3.23 9.11 0.36
N THR A 130 3.25 7.92 0.95
CA THR A 130 2.44 7.64 2.13
C THR A 130 3.33 7.49 3.34
N VAL A 131 3.12 8.34 4.33
CA VAL A 131 3.85 8.33 5.60
C VAL A 131 2.99 7.64 6.65
N HIS A 132 3.40 6.45 7.05
CA HIS A 132 2.77 5.68 8.11
C HIS A 132 3.47 5.91 9.43
N SER A 133 2.70 5.94 10.51
CA SER A 133 3.22 5.75 11.85
C SER A 133 3.18 4.27 12.22
N LEU A 134 4.25 3.73 12.78
CA LEU A 134 4.33 2.32 13.13
C LEU A 134 3.15 1.90 14.02
N ALA A 135 2.36 0.93 13.57
CA ALA A 135 1.28 0.35 14.34
C ALA A 135 1.68 -1.06 14.82
N ILE A 136 1.77 -1.24 16.13
CA ILE A 136 2.14 -2.53 16.74
C ILE A 136 0.88 -3.39 16.85
N LYS A 137 0.68 -4.29 15.89
CA LYS A 137 -0.41 -5.27 15.91
C LYS A 137 -0.05 -6.46 16.79
N ARG A 138 -1.05 -7.10 17.44
CA ARG A 138 -0.85 -8.27 18.32
C ARG A 138 -0.07 -9.42 17.67
N ALA A 139 -0.29 -9.65 16.39
CA ALA A 139 0.37 -10.70 15.61
C ALA A 139 1.64 -10.21 14.87
N ALA A 140 2.09 -8.98 15.10
CA ALA A 140 3.33 -8.50 14.50
C ALA A 140 4.55 -9.15 15.20
N ARG A 141 5.60 -9.41 14.41
CA ARG A 141 6.86 -9.98 14.92
C ARG A 141 7.40 -9.21 16.13
N LEU A 142 7.36 -7.88 16.07
CA LEU A 142 7.71 -6.98 17.19
C LEU A 142 6.96 -7.26 18.48
N ASN A 143 5.72 -7.74 18.40
CA ASN A 143 4.92 -8.05 19.59
C ASN A 143 5.10 -9.51 20.05
N MET A 144 5.40 -10.42 19.12
CA MET A 144 5.62 -11.84 19.40
C MET A 144 7.00 -12.09 20.01
N PHE A 145 8.00 -11.30 19.64
CA PHE A 145 9.39 -11.40 20.08
C PHE A 145 9.81 -10.16 20.86
N LYS A 146 8.98 -9.73 21.81
CA LYS A 146 9.22 -8.50 22.60
C LYS A 146 10.59 -8.46 23.27
N GLU A 147 11.10 -9.61 23.70
CA GLU A 147 12.41 -9.72 24.36
C GLU A 147 13.57 -9.41 23.41
N GLU A 148 13.47 -9.80 22.13
CA GLU A 148 14.47 -9.50 21.11
C GLU A 148 14.52 -8.00 20.73
N TYR A 149 13.41 -7.28 20.96
CA TYR A 149 13.26 -5.86 20.63
C TYR A 149 13.16 -4.97 21.88
N ALA A 150 13.34 -5.54 23.08
CA ALA A 150 13.15 -4.80 24.34
C ALA A 150 14.10 -3.59 24.48
N ASP A 151 15.30 -3.71 23.96
CA ASP A 151 16.33 -2.66 24.02
C ASP A 151 16.22 -1.63 22.86
N LEU A 152 15.34 -1.88 21.88
CA LEU A 152 15.17 -1.00 20.73
C LEU A 152 14.12 0.05 21.04
N LYS A 153 14.52 1.30 21.00
CA LYS A 153 13.60 2.42 21.15
C LYS A 153 12.72 2.52 19.90
N ILE A 154 11.40 2.46 20.12
CA ILE A 154 10.41 2.85 19.12
C ILE A 154 10.12 4.32 19.40
N ASN A 155 10.65 5.18 18.55
CA ASN A 155 10.57 6.62 18.75
C ASN A 155 9.95 7.28 17.52
N ASN A 156 8.66 7.63 17.59
CA ASN A 156 7.99 8.44 16.58
C ASN A 156 7.70 9.80 17.17
N THR A 157 8.36 10.82 16.69
CA THR A 157 8.30 12.18 17.26
C THR A 157 7.61 13.17 16.33
N PRO A 158 7.09 14.30 16.85
CA PRO A 158 6.54 15.36 16.03
C PRO A 158 7.52 15.89 14.99
N GLU A 159 8.82 15.89 15.29
CA GLU A 159 9.88 16.36 14.41
C GLU A 159 10.04 15.42 13.20
N MET A 160 9.95 14.11 13.38
CA MET A 160 10.00 13.13 12.29
C MET A 160 8.81 13.31 11.32
N ILE A 161 7.62 13.52 11.86
CA ILE A 161 6.41 13.78 11.06
C ILE A 161 6.54 15.13 10.32
N ALA A 162 7.00 16.18 10.99
CA ALA A 162 7.20 17.49 10.37
C ALA A 162 8.25 17.45 9.24
N LEU A 163 9.34 16.69 9.41
CA LEU A 163 10.34 16.48 8.36
C LEU A 163 9.75 15.77 7.15
N SER A 164 8.91 14.75 7.37
CA SER A 164 8.25 14.02 6.28
C SER A 164 7.30 14.92 5.50
N GLU A 165 6.50 15.74 6.19
CA GLU A 165 5.65 16.76 5.55
C GLU A 165 6.49 17.78 4.77
N ALA A 166 7.55 18.32 5.36
CA ALA A 166 8.42 19.28 4.70
C ALA A 166 9.08 18.69 3.44
N CYS A 167 9.51 17.42 3.47
CA CYS A 167 10.03 16.71 2.32
C CYS A 167 8.98 16.59 1.21
N ALA A 168 7.76 16.13 1.54
CA ALA A 168 6.66 16.03 0.58
C ALA A 168 6.37 17.40 -0.07
N ARG A 169 6.31 18.48 0.71
CA ARG A 169 6.10 19.84 0.19
C ARG A 169 7.25 20.33 -0.70
N ARG A 170 8.52 20.01 -0.40
CA ARG A 170 9.65 20.34 -1.30
C ARG A 170 9.55 19.61 -2.64
N MET A 171 8.99 18.41 -2.66
CA MET A 171 8.68 17.68 -3.89
C MET A 171 7.43 18.20 -4.63
N GLY A 172 6.74 19.23 -4.12
CA GLY A 172 5.52 19.78 -4.70
C GLY A 172 4.26 18.98 -4.39
N MET A 173 4.32 18.09 -3.42
CA MET A 173 3.17 17.26 -3.02
C MET A 173 2.31 17.95 -1.98
N GLU A 174 1.00 17.65 -2.02
CA GLU A 174 0.02 18.10 -1.04
C GLU A 174 -0.61 16.89 -0.34
N PRO A 175 -1.01 17.02 0.95
CA PRO A 175 -1.76 15.97 1.61
C PRO A 175 -3.14 15.82 0.96
N TYR A 176 -3.56 14.56 0.69
CA TYR A 176 -4.84 14.30 0.05
C TYR A 176 -5.74 13.33 0.82
N TYR A 177 -5.19 12.55 1.75
CA TYR A 177 -5.96 11.76 2.70
C TYR A 177 -5.17 11.51 3.97
N LEU A 178 -5.88 11.22 5.05
CA LEU A 178 -5.30 10.82 6.32
C LEU A 178 -6.19 9.77 7.00
N TYR A 179 -5.57 8.90 7.78
CA TYR A 179 -6.30 7.96 8.62
C TYR A 179 -5.50 7.56 9.85
N ARG A 180 -6.22 7.13 10.89
CA ARG A 180 -5.63 6.67 12.13
C ARG A 180 -5.97 5.20 12.40
N GLN A 181 -4.98 4.45 12.86
CA GLN A 181 -5.17 3.09 13.38
C GLN A 181 -5.04 3.09 14.90
N LYS A 182 -5.48 1.99 15.53
CA LYS A 182 -5.24 1.78 16.96
C LYS A 182 -3.78 1.41 17.21
N ASN A 183 -3.24 1.81 18.38
CA ASN A 183 -1.88 1.48 18.85
C ASN A 183 -0.76 1.96 17.90
N MET A 184 -0.86 3.18 17.43
CA MET A 184 0.20 3.81 16.61
C MET A 184 1.25 4.45 17.51
N ALA A 185 2.52 4.29 17.14
CA ALA A 185 3.63 4.95 17.80
C ALA A 185 3.48 6.49 17.71
N GLY A 186 3.62 7.18 18.84
CA GLY A 186 3.45 8.63 18.92
C GLY A 186 2.01 9.12 18.74
N ASN A 187 1.04 8.23 18.50
CA ASN A 187 -0.37 8.55 18.28
C ASN A 187 -0.64 9.54 17.12
N PHE A 188 0.20 9.49 16.08
CA PHE A 188 0.05 10.30 14.87
C PHE A 188 -0.80 9.61 13.81
N GLU A 189 -1.35 10.39 12.86
CA GLU A 189 -2.05 9.89 11.70
C GLU A 189 -1.08 9.33 10.65
N ASN A 190 -1.60 8.45 9.79
CA ASN A 190 -1.00 8.14 8.51
C ASN A 190 -1.49 9.18 7.49
N VAL A 191 -0.57 9.74 6.72
CA VAL A 191 -0.89 10.79 5.74
C VAL A 191 -0.38 10.40 4.37
N GLY A 192 -1.23 10.51 3.37
CA GLY A 192 -0.85 10.40 1.97
C GLY A 192 -0.65 11.77 1.34
N TYR A 193 0.48 11.93 0.67
CA TYR A 193 0.87 13.13 -0.09
C TYR A 193 0.98 12.77 -1.56
N SER A 194 0.59 13.67 -2.46
CA SER A 194 0.74 13.46 -3.90
C SER A 194 0.98 14.74 -4.66
N LEU A 195 1.60 14.63 -5.82
CA LEU A 195 1.59 15.69 -6.82
C LEU A 195 0.15 15.95 -7.30
N PRO A 196 -0.16 17.15 -7.76
CA PRO A 196 -1.45 17.45 -8.36
C PRO A 196 -1.81 16.46 -9.47
N GLY A 197 -3.02 15.86 -9.39
CA GLY A 197 -3.49 14.86 -10.34
C GLY A 197 -2.93 13.45 -10.18
N LYS A 198 -2.10 13.18 -9.16
CA LYS A 198 -1.50 11.86 -8.89
C LYS A 198 -2.02 11.20 -7.59
N ALA A 199 -3.03 11.78 -6.95
CA ALA A 199 -3.66 11.20 -5.75
C ALA A 199 -4.31 9.85 -6.07
N CYS A 200 -4.21 8.91 -5.13
CA CYS A 200 -4.93 7.64 -5.22
C CYS A 200 -6.42 7.87 -4.94
N ILE A 201 -7.24 7.77 -5.98
CA ILE A 201 -8.69 8.00 -5.90
C ILE A 201 -9.34 6.97 -4.97
N TYR A 202 -8.88 5.71 -5.03
CA TYR A 202 -9.37 4.65 -4.14
C TYR A 202 -9.20 5.02 -2.65
N ASN A 203 -8.07 5.61 -2.27
CA ASN A 203 -7.83 6.01 -0.88
C ASN A 203 -8.81 7.10 -0.42
N ILE A 204 -9.13 8.04 -1.29
CA ILE A 204 -10.12 9.09 -1.01
C ILE A 204 -11.51 8.45 -0.86
N LEU A 205 -11.93 7.65 -1.84
CA LEU A 205 -13.27 7.08 -1.87
C LEU A 205 -13.56 6.11 -0.70
N ILE A 206 -12.53 5.35 -0.26
CA ILE A 206 -12.70 4.43 0.89
C ILE A 206 -12.79 5.19 2.21
N MET A 207 -12.04 6.29 2.36
CA MET A 207 -12.06 7.12 3.58
C MET A 207 -13.36 7.92 3.68
N GLU A 208 -13.79 8.54 2.59
CA GLU A 208 -15.02 9.33 2.52
C GLU A 208 -16.28 8.47 2.44
N GLU A 209 -16.16 7.15 2.28
CA GLU A 209 -17.28 6.20 2.12
C GLU A 209 -18.28 6.61 1.03
N MET A 210 -17.76 7.13 -0.08
CA MET A 210 -18.56 7.71 -1.16
C MET A 210 -19.01 6.68 -2.19
N GLN A 211 -18.32 5.53 -2.30
CA GLN A 211 -18.52 4.55 -3.36
C GLN A 211 -18.63 3.13 -2.81
N THR A 212 -19.47 2.33 -3.47
CA THR A 212 -19.49 0.87 -3.27
C THR A 212 -18.16 0.26 -3.72
N ILE A 213 -17.58 -0.59 -2.88
CA ILE A 213 -16.35 -1.32 -3.13
C ILE A 213 -16.67 -2.80 -3.13
N ALA A 214 -16.70 -3.42 -4.31
CA ALA A 214 -16.80 -4.87 -4.44
C ALA A 214 -15.42 -5.50 -4.27
N ALA A 215 -15.30 -6.43 -3.32
CA ALA A 215 -14.03 -7.04 -2.97
C ALA A 215 -14.00 -8.53 -3.30
N CYS A 216 -12.94 -8.98 -3.97
CA CYS A 216 -12.65 -10.38 -4.26
C CYS A 216 -11.43 -10.84 -3.46
N GLY A 217 -11.39 -12.13 -3.12
CA GLY A 217 -10.30 -12.76 -2.39
C GLY A 217 -10.61 -13.06 -0.92
N ALA A 218 -9.85 -13.99 -0.35
CA ALA A 218 -9.98 -14.40 1.05
C ALA A 218 -9.70 -13.23 2.01
N GLY A 219 -10.52 -13.08 3.03
CA GLY A 219 -10.37 -12.07 4.07
C GLY A 219 -10.71 -10.64 3.67
N THR A 220 -11.21 -10.42 2.45
CA THR A 220 -11.63 -9.10 1.96
C THR A 220 -13.06 -8.77 2.38
N THR A 221 -13.40 -7.49 2.35
CA THR A 221 -14.73 -6.99 2.72
C THR A 221 -15.31 -6.16 1.59
N THR A 222 -16.43 -6.57 1.04
CA THR A 222 -17.27 -5.73 0.17
C THR A 222 -18.01 -4.73 1.04
N LYS A 223 -17.99 -3.45 0.65
CA LYS A 223 -18.74 -2.35 1.28
C LYS A 223 -19.70 -1.78 0.26
N VAL A 224 -20.98 -1.85 0.55
CA VAL A 224 -22.05 -1.20 -0.26
C VAL A 224 -22.46 0.09 0.40
N VAL A 225 -22.51 1.16 -0.39
CA VAL A 225 -22.92 2.49 0.06
C VAL A 225 -24.25 2.84 -0.58
N PHE A 226 -25.22 3.26 0.23
CA PHE A 226 -26.53 3.75 -0.16
C PHE A 226 -26.61 5.24 0.18
N PRO A 227 -26.20 6.15 -0.72
CA PRO A 227 -26.06 7.57 -0.41
C PRO A 227 -27.40 8.21 -0.02
N SER A 228 -28.51 7.85 -0.71
CA SER A 228 -29.86 8.37 -0.44
C SER A 228 -30.40 8.01 0.95
N GLU A 229 -29.93 6.90 1.52
CA GLU A 229 -30.36 6.40 2.83
C GLU A 229 -29.35 6.70 3.94
N ASN A 230 -28.20 7.29 3.59
CA ASN A 230 -27.04 7.44 4.48
C ASN A 230 -26.68 6.12 5.19
N ARG A 231 -26.82 5.00 4.48
CA ARG A 231 -26.64 3.63 4.98
C ARG A 231 -25.47 2.94 4.29
N ARG A 232 -24.78 2.10 5.04
CA ARG A 232 -23.66 1.27 4.54
C ARG A 232 -23.85 -0.15 5.00
N GLU A 233 -23.58 -1.09 4.12
CA GLU A 233 -23.58 -2.52 4.43
C GLU A 233 -22.20 -3.13 4.13
N ARG A 234 -21.86 -4.18 4.85
CA ARG A 234 -20.59 -4.90 4.68
C ARG A 234 -20.85 -6.38 4.52
N CYS A 235 -20.12 -6.98 3.58
CA CYS A 235 -20.12 -8.41 3.36
C CYS A 235 -18.67 -8.90 3.37
N GLU A 236 -18.33 -9.73 4.34
CA GLU A 236 -17.00 -10.27 4.53
C GLU A 236 -16.84 -11.64 3.86
N ASN A 237 -15.73 -11.82 3.18
CA ASN A 237 -15.28 -13.13 2.75
C ASN A 237 -14.60 -13.86 3.92
N VAL A 238 -14.63 -15.18 3.92
CA VAL A 238 -13.87 -15.98 4.90
C VAL A 238 -12.37 -15.71 4.77
N LYS A 239 -11.65 -15.79 5.89
CA LYS A 239 -10.23 -15.39 5.94
C LYS A 239 -9.29 -16.48 5.43
N GLU A 240 -9.64 -17.74 5.66
CA GLU A 240 -8.82 -18.87 5.26
C GLU A 240 -8.99 -19.15 3.75
N VAL A 241 -7.86 -19.24 3.03
CA VAL A 241 -7.85 -19.40 1.56
C VAL A 241 -8.57 -20.67 1.13
N GLU A 242 -8.31 -21.80 1.77
CA GLU A 242 -8.96 -23.08 1.46
C GLU A 242 -10.49 -23.01 1.66
N GLN A 243 -10.94 -22.36 2.74
CA GLN A 243 -12.36 -22.15 2.97
C GLN A 243 -12.97 -21.17 1.96
N TYR A 244 -12.22 -20.14 1.54
CA TYR A 244 -12.67 -19.21 0.53
C TYR A 244 -12.92 -19.94 -0.81
N ILE A 245 -11.98 -20.78 -1.23
CA ILE A 245 -12.09 -21.55 -2.47
C ILE A 245 -13.24 -22.55 -2.39
N SER A 246 -13.31 -23.35 -1.33
CA SER A 246 -14.34 -24.39 -1.17
C SER A 246 -15.76 -23.85 -0.98
N ARG A 247 -15.91 -22.59 -0.54
CA ARG A 247 -17.19 -21.91 -0.29
C ARG A 247 -17.41 -20.72 -1.22
N ILE A 248 -16.82 -20.73 -2.41
CA ILE A 248 -16.85 -19.57 -3.32
C ILE A 248 -18.28 -19.17 -3.69
N ASP A 249 -19.16 -20.13 -3.97
CA ASP A 249 -20.56 -19.86 -4.31
C ASP A 249 -21.31 -19.19 -3.15
N GLU A 250 -21.01 -19.56 -1.91
CA GLU A 250 -21.56 -18.87 -0.75
C GLU A 250 -21.04 -17.42 -0.65
N MET A 251 -19.74 -17.17 -0.92
CA MET A 251 -19.16 -15.83 -0.92
C MET A 251 -19.78 -14.95 -2.03
N ILE A 252 -20.08 -15.53 -3.18
CA ILE A 252 -20.81 -14.85 -4.27
C ILE A 252 -22.23 -14.53 -3.82
N GLY A 253 -22.99 -15.51 -3.37
CA GLY A 253 -24.38 -15.34 -2.93
C GLY A 253 -24.57 -14.37 -1.76
N ARG A 254 -23.54 -14.21 -0.89
CA ARG A 254 -23.56 -13.15 0.16
C ARG A 254 -23.53 -11.75 -0.45
N LYS A 255 -22.75 -11.55 -1.51
CA LYS A 255 -22.63 -10.24 -2.19
C LYS A 255 -23.87 -9.90 -3.00
N GLU A 256 -24.42 -10.90 -3.71
CA GLU A 256 -25.67 -10.74 -4.49
C GLU A 256 -26.84 -10.23 -3.64
N LYS A 257 -26.84 -10.55 -2.33
CA LYS A 257 -27.89 -10.09 -1.41
C LYS A 257 -27.82 -8.61 -1.06
N ILE A 258 -26.67 -7.97 -1.24
CA ILE A 258 -26.43 -6.59 -0.81
C ILE A 258 -26.07 -5.65 -1.96
N ILE A 259 -25.63 -6.19 -3.10
CA ILE A 259 -25.33 -5.41 -4.32
C ILE A 259 -26.56 -5.54 -5.23
N HIS A 260 -27.42 -4.54 -5.21
CA HIS A 260 -28.62 -4.44 -6.08
C HIS A 260 -28.53 -3.21 -6.96
#